data_3ffd83a266d0ab96268813708005f60e
#
_entry.id   3ffd83a266d0ab96268813708005f60e
#
_cell.length_a   1.000
_cell.length_b   1.000
_cell.length_c   1.000
_cell.angle_alpha   90.00
_cell.angle_beta   90.00
_cell.angle_gamma   90.00
#
_symmetry.space_group_name_H-M   'P 1'
#
loop_
_entity.id
_entity.type
_entity.pdbx_description
1 polymer ?
#
loop_
_entity_poly.entity_id
_entity_poly.type
_entity_poly.pdbx_seq_one_letter_code
_entity_poly.pdbx_strand_id
1 'polypeptide(L)'
;MIAPVKRVDRGGKGDLTMAKRMAARLLACLAAAVLAGCATDIGPTSAELKARWDAENIYPQNYRQDLLAFLRTYLNDPAQVRGAAVSQPQLKYIGPGDRYVSCVRFNARNTDGKYVGSKDGAATFVSGKLERFFDTPKELRELELCKDAAFAPFP
;
A
#
# COMPACT_ATOMS: atom_id res chain seq x y z
N MET A 1 -18.16 -75.81 61.51
CA MET A 1 -18.89 -75.75 60.22
C MET A 1 -18.72 -74.39 59.63
N ILE A 2 -17.88 -74.26 58.59
CA ILE A 2 -17.50 -72.99 57.99
C ILE A 2 -18.16 -72.96 56.62
N ALA A 3 -19.06 -71.98 56.39
CA ALA A 3 -19.76 -71.81 55.11
C ALA A 3 -18.82 -71.09 54.09
N PRO A 4 -18.89 -71.44 52.78
CA PRO A 4 -18.01 -70.83 51.78
C PRO A 4 -18.49 -69.42 51.34
N VAL A 5 -17.58 -68.47 51.23
CA VAL A 5 -17.78 -67.12 50.70
C VAL A 5 -17.95 -67.21 49.18
N LYS A 6 -19.04 -66.67 48.68
CA LYS A 6 -19.38 -66.58 47.26
C LYS A 6 -18.66 -65.36 46.66
N ARG A 7 -17.71 -65.57 45.73
CA ARG A 7 -17.00 -64.55 44.99
C ARG A 7 -17.92 -63.99 43.89
N VAL A 8 -18.20 -62.71 43.96
CA VAL A 8 -18.97 -61.98 42.91
C VAL A 8 -17.96 -61.44 41.89
N ASP A 9 -17.95 -62.09 40.72
CA ASP A 9 -17.23 -61.57 39.55
C ASP A 9 -18.06 -60.41 38.93
N ARG A 10 -17.61 -59.18 39.12
CA ARG A 10 -18.10 -58.02 38.37
C ARG A 10 -17.29 -57.88 37.06
N GLY A 11 -17.76 -58.51 36.02
CA GLY A 11 -17.23 -58.36 34.67
C GLY A 11 -17.53 -56.97 34.12
N GLY A 12 -16.62 -56.05 34.34
CA GLY A 12 -16.67 -54.70 33.77
C GLY A 12 -16.28 -54.65 32.30
N LYS A 13 -17.09 -55.21 31.39
CA LYS A 13 -16.89 -55.06 29.92
C LYS A 13 -17.57 -53.85 29.32
N GLY A 14 -18.25 -53.03 30.12
CA GLY A 14 -19.01 -51.84 29.63
C GLY A 14 -18.20 -50.57 29.55
N ASP A 15 -17.17 -50.39 30.33
CA ASP A 15 -16.50 -49.10 30.50
C ASP A 15 -15.49 -48.76 29.38
N LEU A 16 -14.85 -49.79 28.77
CA LEU A 16 -13.84 -49.52 27.73
C LEU A 16 -14.44 -49.01 26.42
N THR A 17 -15.68 -49.40 26.13
CA THR A 17 -16.35 -48.99 24.89
C THR A 17 -16.88 -47.59 24.98
N MET A 18 -17.30 -47.15 26.16
CA MET A 18 -17.77 -45.79 26.40
C MET A 18 -16.60 -44.77 26.42
N ALA A 19 -15.48 -45.12 27.04
CA ALA A 19 -14.27 -44.34 27.05
C ALA A 19 -13.66 -44.15 25.64
N LYS A 20 -13.65 -45.23 24.81
CA LYS A 20 -13.22 -45.17 23.41
C LYS A 20 -14.12 -44.29 22.54
N ARG A 21 -15.43 -44.32 22.76
CA ARG A 21 -16.37 -43.45 22.01
C ARG A 21 -16.28 -41.97 22.40
N MET A 22 -16.00 -41.65 23.66
CA MET A 22 -15.74 -40.27 24.11
C MET A 22 -14.41 -39.76 23.61
N ALA A 23 -13.35 -40.54 23.67
CA ALA A 23 -12.06 -40.17 23.12
C ALA A 23 -12.08 -39.91 21.60
N ALA A 24 -12.81 -40.77 20.85
CA ALA A 24 -12.97 -40.57 19.41
C ALA A 24 -13.77 -39.31 19.05
N ARG A 25 -14.78 -38.96 19.84
CA ARG A 25 -15.56 -37.72 19.64
C ARG A 25 -14.77 -36.47 20.00
N LEU A 26 -13.93 -36.49 21.03
CA LEU A 26 -13.05 -35.35 21.40
C LEU A 26 -11.96 -35.13 20.34
N LEU A 27 -11.38 -36.21 19.80
CA LEU A 27 -10.39 -36.11 18.70
C LEU A 27 -11.01 -35.54 17.41
N ALA A 28 -12.24 -35.90 17.08
CA ALA A 28 -12.95 -35.37 15.91
C ALA A 28 -13.28 -33.90 16.06
N CYS A 29 -13.63 -33.42 17.25
CA CYS A 29 -13.88 -32.00 17.52
C CYS A 29 -12.60 -31.19 17.48
N LEU A 30 -11.45 -31.68 17.95
CA LEU A 30 -10.16 -31.01 17.86
C LEU A 30 -9.68 -30.90 16.40
N ALA A 31 -9.88 -31.93 15.59
CA ALA A 31 -9.49 -31.88 14.17
C ALA A 31 -10.33 -30.86 13.38
N ALA A 32 -11.62 -30.69 13.69
CA ALA A 32 -12.47 -29.67 13.07
C ALA A 32 -12.10 -28.24 13.45
N ALA A 33 -11.60 -28.01 14.67
CA ALA A 33 -11.16 -26.68 15.12
C ALA A 33 -9.88 -26.21 14.43
N VAL A 34 -8.99 -27.12 14.03
CA VAL A 34 -7.74 -26.76 13.32
C VAL A 34 -7.98 -26.35 11.88
N LEU A 35 -9.03 -26.88 11.23
CA LEU A 35 -9.40 -26.50 9.86
C LEU A 35 -10.11 -25.16 9.75
N ALA A 36 -10.68 -24.64 10.82
CA ALA A 36 -11.33 -23.31 10.84
C ALA A 36 -10.33 -22.14 10.94
N GLY A 37 -9.07 -22.41 11.27
CA GLY A 37 -8.03 -21.37 11.44
C GLY A 37 -7.33 -20.94 10.15
N CYS A 38 -7.59 -21.56 8.99
CA CYS A 38 -7.00 -21.17 7.70
C CYS A 38 -7.93 -20.34 6.83
N ALA A 39 -8.96 -19.72 7.40
CA ALA A 39 -9.89 -18.89 6.67
C ALA A 39 -9.45 -17.43 6.75
N THR A 40 -8.95 -16.95 5.63
CA THR A 40 -9.07 -15.57 5.18
C THR A 40 -8.08 -14.55 5.73
N ASP A 41 -6.85 -14.62 5.27
CA ASP A 41 -6.17 -13.40 4.92
C ASP A 41 -6.63 -12.98 3.50
N ILE A 42 -7.92 -12.69 3.37
CA ILE A 42 -8.45 -12.01 2.18
C ILE A 42 -7.96 -10.58 2.32
N GLY A 43 -6.87 -10.26 1.62
CA GLY A 43 -6.39 -8.89 1.53
C GLY A 43 -7.52 -7.92 1.16
N PRO A 44 -7.32 -6.60 1.32
CA PRO A 44 -8.36 -5.62 1.10
C PRO A 44 -8.95 -5.77 -0.31
N THR A 45 -10.25 -5.68 -0.43
CA THR A 45 -10.95 -5.70 -1.70
C THR A 45 -10.58 -4.49 -2.54
N SER A 46 -10.80 -4.55 -3.85
CA SER A 46 -10.57 -3.41 -4.75
C SER A 46 -11.37 -2.17 -4.33
N ALA A 47 -12.57 -2.37 -3.78
CA ALA A 47 -13.40 -1.29 -3.26
C ALA A 47 -12.81 -0.64 -2.00
N GLU A 48 -12.28 -1.43 -1.08
CA GLU A 48 -11.60 -0.92 0.12
C GLU A 48 -10.29 -0.20 -0.22
N LEU A 49 -9.52 -0.75 -1.17
CA LEU A 49 -8.32 -0.07 -1.68
C LEU A 49 -8.67 1.27 -2.29
N LYS A 50 -9.72 1.32 -3.12
CA LYS A 50 -10.19 2.57 -3.72
C LYS A 50 -10.66 3.56 -2.66
N ALA A 51 -11.44 3.12 -1.68
CA ALA A 51 -11.92 3.98 -0.61
C ALA A 51 -10.77 4.60 0.22
N ARG A 52 -9.74 3.80 0.55
CA ARG A 52 -8.53 4.32 1.21
C ARG A 52 -7.79 5.32 0.33
N TRP A 53 -7.62 4.99 -0.95
CA TRP A 53 -6.99 5.86 -1.92
C TRP A 53 -7.70 7.21 -2.03
N ASP A 54 -9.03 7.20 -2.12
CA ASP A 54 -9.83 8.42 -2.21
C ASP A 54 -9.77 9.23 -0.90
N ALA A 55 -9.77 8.59 0.26
CA ALA A 55 -9.64 9.26 1.57
C ALA A 55 -8.30 9.98 1.76
N GLU A 56 -7.23 9.47 1.16
CA GLU A 56 -5.90 10.07 1.18
C GLU A 56 -5.69 11.12 0.08
N ASN A 57 -6.66 11.28 -0.83
CA ASN A 57 -6.55 12.17 -1.98
C ASN A 57 -6.95 13.61 -1.63
N ILE A 58 -6.17 14.24 -0.75
CA ILE A 58 -6.36 15.61 -0.28
C ILE A 58 -5.60 16.57 -1.17
N TYR A 59 -6.23 17.71 -1.55
CA TYR A 59 -5.59 18.74 -2.37
C TYR A 59 -4.35 19.32 -1.66
N PRO A 60 -3.17 19.32 -2.30
CA PRO A 60 -1.91 19.77 -1.70
C PRO A 60 -1.81 21.30 -1.70
N GLN A 61 -2.29 21.95 -0.67
CA GLN A 61 -2.29 23.43 -0.56
C GLN A 61 -0.89 24.05 -0.69
N ASN A 62 0.13 23.34 -0.19
CA ASN A 62 1.52 23.83 -0.16
C ASN A 62 2.39 23.21 -1.27
N TYR A 63 1.78 22.71 -2.36
CA TYR A 63 2.51 21.99 -3.41
C TYR A 63 3.75 22.70 -3.95
N ARG A 64 3.70 24.03 -4.08
CA ARG A 64 4.86 24.83 -4.56
C ARG A 64 6.04 24.77 -3.57
N GLN A 65 5.77 24.90 -2.28
CA GLN A 65 6.80 24.83 -1.25
C GLN A 65 7.37 23.42 -1.11
N ASP A 66 6.52 22.40 -1.14
CA ASP A 66 6.94 21.00 -1.08
C ASP A 66 7.81 20.64 -2.31
N LEU A 67 7.40 21.07 -3.51
CA LEU A 67 8.21 20.90 -4.73
C LEU A 67 9.54 21.65 -4.67
N LEU A 68 9.55 22.88 -4.20
CA LEU A 68 10.78 23.66 -4.08
C LEU A 68 11.75 22.99 -3.09
N ALA A 69 11.25 22.54 -1.95
CA ALA A 69 12.04 21.82 -0.95
C ALA A 69 12.64 20.53 -1.53
N PHE A 70 11.82 19.77 -2.26
CA PHE A 70 12.26 18.56 -2.94
C PHE A 70 13.34 18.86 -3.99
N LEU A 71 13.10 19.82 -4.90
CA LEU A 71 14.05 20.14 -5.98
C LEU A 71 15.39 20.65 -5.47
N ARG A 72 15.42 21.32 -4.32
CA ARG A 72 16.68 21.75 -3.67
C ARG A 72 17.58 20.58 -3.27
N THR A 73 17.01 19.42 -2.98
CA THR A 73 17.76 18.22 -2.63
C THR A 73 17.97 17.28 -3.81
N TYR A 74 17.07 17.35 -4.78
CA TYR A 74 17.07 16.49 -5.95
C TYR A 74 18.05 16.96 -7.04
N LEU A 75 18.18 18.27 -7.25
CA LEU A 75 19.03 18.85 -8.28
C LEU A 75 20.48 18.97 -7.83
N ASN A 76 21.44 18.73 -8.75
CA ASN A 76 22.87 18.90 -8.46
C ASN A 76 23.24 20.36 -8.18
N ASP A 77 22.61 21.31 -8.89
CA ASP A 77 22.83 22.74 -8.73
C ASP A 77 21.49 23.47 -8.67
N PRO A 78 20.82 23.46 -7.51
CA PRO A 78 19.50 24.06 -7.37
C PRO A 78 19.50 25.60 -7.45
N ALA A 79 20.65 26.24 -7.25
CA ALA A 79 20.78 27.70 -7.33
C ALA A 79 20.83 28.21 -8.79
N GLN A 80 21.13 27.35 -9.74
CA GLN A 80 21.33 27.71 -11.15
C GLN A 80 20.29 27.04 -12.07
N VAL A 81 19.03 27.09 -11.65
CA VAL A 81 17.90 26.58 -12.45
C VAL A 81 17.37 27.68 -13.37
N ARG A 82 17.12 27.35 -14.64
CA ARG A 82 16.58 28.27 -15.65
C ARG A 82 15.18 27.85 -16.07
N GLY A 83 14.32 28.85 -16.30
CA GLY A 83 12.99 28.63 -16.88
C GLY A 83 12.12 27.72 -16.03
N ALA A 84 12.26 27.79 -14.70
CA ALA A 84 11.44 26.99 -13.81
C ALA A 84 9.97 27.42 -13.92
N ALA A 85 9.10 26.42 -14.12
CA ALA A 85 7.66 26.61 -14.21
C ALA A 85 6.95 25.42 -13.57
N VAL A 86 5.77 25.65 -12.99
CA VAL A 86 4.99 24.65 -12.28
C VAL A 86 3.52 24.76 -12.69
N SER A 87 2.84 23.62 -12.79
CA SER A 87 1.39 23.58 -12.98
C SER A 87 0.65 23.54 -11.65
N GLN A 88 -0.60 23.97 -11.65
CA GLN A 88 -1.48 23.67 -10.54
C GLN A 88 -1.71 22.16 -10.43
N PRO A 89 -1.92 21.62 -9.22
CA PRO A 89 -2.28 20.22 -9.03
C PRO A 89 -3.59 19.87 -9.72
N GLN A 90 -3.58 18.83 -10.52
CA GLN A 90 -4.75 18.30 -11.21
C GLN A 90 -4.94 16.83 -10.85
N LEU A 91 -6.18 16.37 -10.82
CA LEU A 91 -6.47 14.95 -10.65
C LEU A 91 -6.09 14.19 -11.93
N LYS A 92 -5.27 13.17 -11.78
CA LYS A 92 -4.85 12.24 -12.84
C LYS A 92 -5.01 10.82 -12.33
N TYR A 93 -5.49 9.94 -13.21
CA TYR A 93 -5.64 8.52 -12.89
C TYR A 93 -4.27 7.84 -12.88
N ILE A 94 -3.85 7.38 -11.69
CA ILE A 94 -2.60 6.64 -11.49
C ILE A 94 -2.81 5.54 -10.44
N GLY A 95 -2.58 4.29 -10.84
CA GLY A 95 -2.81 3.14 -9.97
C GLY A 95 -4.30 2.81 -9.80
N PRO A 96 -4.80 2.57 -8.59
CA PRO A 96 -6.19 2.16 -8.34
C PRO A 96 -7.20 3.31 -8.41
N GLY A 97 -6.76 4.57 -8.56
CA GLY A 97 -7.65 5.75 -8.61
C GLY A 97 -6.89 7.02 -8.95
N ASP A 98 -7.54 8.15 -8.68
CA ASP A 98 -6.98 9.46 -8.97
C ASP A 98 -5.97 9.89 -7.89
N ARG A 99 -4.96 10.67 -8.29
CA ARG A 99 -4.05 11.41 -7.40
C ARG A 99 -3.91 12.84 -7.90
N TYR A 100 -3.67 13.77 -6.99
CA TYR A 100 -3.22 15.09 -7.38
C TYR A 100 -1.81 15.02 -7.94
N VAL A 101 -1.63 15.60 -9.13
CA VAL A 101 -0.37 15.67 -9.86
C VAL A 101 -0.07 17.12 -10.18
N SER A 102 1.13 17.60 -9.84
CA SER A 102 1.65 18.89 -10.29
C SER A 102 2.87 18.63 -11.15
N CYS A 103 2.88 19.21 -12.34
CA CYS A 103 4.02 19.15 -13.26
C CYS A 103 4.95 20.30 -13.02
N VAL A 104 6.25 20.04 -13.14
CA VAL A 104 7.30 21.05 -13.07
C VAL A 104 8.17 20.95 -14.31
N ARG A 105 8.52 22.09 -14.88
CA ARG A 105 9.48 22.22 -15.99
C ARG A 105 10.69 22.99 -15.50
N PHE A 106 11.89 22.55 -15.82
CA PHE A 106 13.11 23.21 -15.42
C PHE A 106 14.28 22.85 -16.34
N ASN A 107 15.26 23.74 -16.43
CA ASN A 107 16.55 23.47 -17.05
C ASN A 107 17.63 23.64 -15.99
N ALA A 108 18.11 22.53 -15.46
CA ALA A 108 19.15 22.47 -14.43
C ALA A 108 20.48 22.02 -15.05
N ARG A 109 21.57 22.28 -14.34
CA ARG A 109 22.90 21.77 -14.69
C ARG A 109 23.01 20.30 -14.32
N ASN A 110 23.67 19.55 -15.19
CA ASN A 110 24.07 18.18 -14.89
C ASN A 110 25.30 18.13 -13.95
N THR A 111 25.79 16.93 -13.66
CA THR A 111 26.99 16.69 -12.84
C THR A 111 28.26 17.38 -13.39
N ASP A 112 28.32 17.64 -14.69
CA ASP A 112 29.43 18.32 -15.36
C ASP A 112 29.26 19.86 -15.37
N GLY A 113 28.24 20.38 -14.70
CA GLY A 113 27.93 21.80 -14.62
C GLY A 113 27.31 22.38 -15.90
N LYS A 114 26.88 21.54 -16.86
CA LYS A 114 26.32 21.96 -18.15
C LYS A 114 24.80 21.91 -18.16
N TYR A 115 24.16 22.89 -18.79
CA TYR A 115 22.73 22.85 -19.06
C TYR A 115 22.44 21.85 -20.18
N VAL A 116 21.48 20.96 -19.93
CA VAL A 116 21.12 19.87 -20.88
C VAL A 116 19.77 20.09 -21.55
N GLY A 117 19.16 21.25 -21.38
CA GLY A 117 17.85 21.59 -21.90
C GLY A 117 16.74 21.46 -20.87
N SER A 118 15.54 21.93 -21.24
CA SER A 118 14.36 21.83 -20.38
C SER A 118 13.91 20.38 -20.23
N LYS A 119 13.62 20.00 -18.99
CA LYS A 119 13.03 18.71 -18.62
C LYS A 119 11.72 18.95 -17.91
N ASP A 120 10.80 18.04 -18.11
CA ASP A 120 9.55 17.97 -17.34
C ASP A 120 9.68 16.91 -16.25
N GLY A 121 9.03 17.14 -15.13
CA GLY A 121 8.83 16.19 -14.06
C GLY A 121 7.41 16.31 -13.53
N ALA A 122 6.94 15.28 -12.84
CA ALA A 122 5.62 15.28 -12.23
C ALA A 122 5.72 14.80 -10.79
N ALA A 123 5.11 15.53 -9.88
CA ALA A 123 4.98 15.15 -8.48
C ALA A 123 3.57 14.68 -8.17
N THR A 124 3.45 13.55 -7.51
CA THR A 124 2.19 13.06 -6.95
C THR A 124 2.09 13.38 -5.48
N PHE A 125 0.87 13.55 -5.00
CA PHE A 125 0.60 13.93 -3.62
C PHE A 125 -0.35 12.96 -2.95
N VAL A 126 -0.03 12.61 -1.70
CA VAL A 126 -0.85 11.81 -0.79
C VAL A 126 -1.04 12.60 0.50
N SER A 127 -2.25 12.64 1.00
CA SER A 127 -2.59 13.41 2.20
C SER A 127 -2.07 14.85 2.18
N GLY A 128 -2.09 15.47 0.98
CA GLY A 128 -1.63 16.82 0.75
C GLY A 128 -0.11 17.01 0.76
N LYS A 129 0.69 15.93 0.80
CA LYS A 129 2.15 15.94 0.82
C LYS A 129 2.73 15.28 -0.43
N LEU A 130 3.89 15.76 -0.89
CA LEU A 130 4.61 15.15 -1.99
C LEU A 130 5.03 13.73 -1.61
N GLU A 131 4.59 12.76 -2.42
CA GLU A 131 4.87 11.34 -2.23
C GLU A 131 5.95 10.85 -3.19
N ARG A 132 5.77 11.11 -4.48
CA ARG A 132 6.63 10.58 -5.53
C ARG A 132 6.89 11.61 -6.61
N PHE A 133 8.09 11.54 -7.19
CA PHE A 133 8.49 12.36 -8.32
C PHE A 133 8.86 11.49 -9.52
N PHE A 134 8.30 11.80 -10.67
CA PHE A 134 8.53 11.16 -11.95
C PHE A 134 9.32 12.11 -12.84
N ASP A 135 10.43 11.66 -13.37
CA ASP A 135 11.30 12.48 -14.25
C ASP A 135 11.71 11.75 -15.53
N THR A 136 11.31 10.48 -15.65
CA THR A 136 11.62 9.72 -16.87
C THR A 136 10.59 10.06 -17.97
N PRO A 137 11.06 10.42 -19.19
CA PRO A 137 10.16 10.72 -20.30
C PRO A 137 9.20 9.58 -20.64
N LYS A 138 9.57 8.34 -20.34
CA LYS A 138 8.72 7.18 -20.54
C LYS A 138 7.51 7.21 -19.61
N GLU A 139 7.73 7.31 -18.31
CA GLU A 139 6.63 7.34 -17.32
C GLU A 139 5.70 8.54 -17.52
N LEU A 140 6.28 9.72 -17.79
CA LEU A 140 5.50 10.94 -18.04
C LEU A 140 4.54 10.77 -19.23
N ARG A 141 4.96 10.08 -20.29
CA ARG A 141 4.13 9.81 -21.47
C ARG A 141 3.13 8.69 -21.23
N GLU A 142 3.56 7.56 -20.68
CA GLU A 142 2.70 6.39 -20.47
C GLU A 142 1.54 6.68 -19.50
N LEU A 143 1.79 7.51 -18.49
CA LEU A 143 0.78 7.93 -17.52
C LEU A 143 0.11 9.27 -17.88
N GLU A 144 0.47 9.87 -19.01
CA GLU A 144 -0.04 11.18 -19.48
C GLU A 144 -0.03 12.28 -18.39
N LEU A 145 0.96 12.25 -17.49
CA LEU A 145 0.95 13.05 -16.27
C LEU A 145 0.91 14.55 -16.52
N CYS A 146 1.65 15.02 -17.54
CA CYS A 146 1.80 16.45 -17.83
C CYS A 146 1.17 16.85 -19.19
N LYS A 147 0.33 16.01 -19.80
CA LYS A 147 -0.21 16.23 -21.15
C LYS A 147 -0.88 17.60 -21.32
N ASP A 148 -1.68 18.03 -20.34
CA ASP A 148 -2.44 19.28 -20.41
C ASP A 148 -2.04 20.26 -19.30
N ALA A 149 -0.78 20.20 -18.86
CA ALA A 149 -0.29 21.02 -17.77
C ALA A 149 -0.15 22.51 -18.19
N ALA A 150 -0.90 23.38 -17.55
CA ALA A 150 -0.75 24.82 -17.69
C ALA A 150 0.35 25.31 -16.74
N PHE A 151 1.51 25.63 -17.29
CA PHE A 151 2.66 26.05 -16.54
C PHE A 151 2.62 27.54 -16.19
N ALA A 152 2.93 27.88 -14.95
CA ALA A 152 3.15 29.23 -14.46
C ALA A 152 4.58 29.36 -13.91
N PRO A 153 5.18 30.57 -13.87
CA PRO A 153 6.52 30.77 -13.33
C PRO A 153 6.66 30.19 -11.93
N PHE A 154 7.79 29.55 -11.69
CA PHE A 154 8.15 28.92 -10.42
C PHE A 154 9.43 29.59 -9.90
N PRO A 155 9.46 30.09 -8.64
CA PRO A 155 10.56 30.86 -8.07
C PRO A 155 11.87 30.07 -7.91
#